data_5da1f03369ddefa299e11b79fb7312d1
#
_entry.id   5da1f03369ddefa299e11b79fb7312d1
#
_cell.length_a   1.000
_cell.length_b   1.000
_cell.length_c   1.000
_cell.angle_alpha   90.00
_cell.angle_beta   90.00
_cell.angle_gamma   90.00
#
_symmetry.space_group_name_H-M   'P 1'
#
loop_
_entity.id
_entity.type
_entity.pdbx_description
1 polymer ?
#
loop_
_entity_poly.entity_id
_entity_poly.type
_entity_poly.pdbx_seq_one_letter_code
_entity_poly.pdbx_strand_id
1 'polypeptide(L)'
;MSSFPHSADSGDSSQSLLSQRQSELGSQYVVESGVFMSSFTATIFVAALVTTGLLMLTLLIALTVMLNSCQSSSNSGILEHAKKSDQHDYCSLYIFHSELNNLEIGEFPLNCKLYALQYSKRHYLKDLNTSIWFIEDYFAGLTPDEDGLDIILLDADDLLSMIGNFSRISSVDRNEHIEDIKNQAHILLVRFYRQLRAGGWSLFLFTRKPSKHWKTTESTLTSSGYLGWSSLVMRSDEEIQMEDWEYLSNRRLQLHKQGFRIVGLISSKLDAFRGPHLGKRSFKLANIQYYELGNGNA
;
A
#
# COMPACT_ATOMS: atom_id res chain seq x y z
N MET A 1 -38.33 -36.58 22.58
CA MET A 1 -39.53 -37.26 22.06
C MET A 1 -39.20 -37.55 20.60
N SER A 2 -38.78 -38.73 20.36
CA SER A 2 -39.53 -39.87 19.75
C SER A 2 -39.73 -39.64 18.26
N SER A 3 -39.45 -40.48 17.32
CA SER A 3 -39.01 -41.86 17.29
C SER A 3 -38.77 -42.19 15.82
N PHE A 4 -37.82 -43.05 15.57
CA PHE A 4 -37.80 -43.98 14.44
C PHE A 4 -38.97 -44.99 14.59
N PRO A 5 -39.41 -45.74 13.57
CA PRO A 5 -38.70 -46.93 13.14
C PRO A 5 -38.81 -47.28 11.62
N HIS A 6 -37.89 -48.08 11.08
CA HIS A 6 -37.92 -49.53 10.73
C HIS A 6 -39.00 -49.96 9.74
N SER A 7 -38.78 -50.74 8.72
CA SER A 7 -38.24 -52.09 8.57
C SER A 7 -38.26 -52.47 7.10
N ALA A 8 -37.27 -53.15 6.56
CA ALA A 8 -37.15 -54.58 6.33
C ALA A 8 -38.24 -55.14 5.40
N ASP A 9 -38.06 -55.98 4.45
CA ASP A 9 -37.46 -57.30 4.42
C ASP A 9 -37.60 -57.89 3.02
N SER A 10 -36.66 -58.69 2.68
CA SER A 10 -36.69 -60.06 2.25
C SER A 10 -37.29 -60.54 0.92
N GLY A 11 -36.55 -61.38 0.40
CA GLY A 11 -36.97 -62.67 -0.14
C GLY A 11 -36.63 -62.88 -1.62
N ASP A 12 -35.71 -63.59 -1.92
CA ASP A 12 -35.32 -64.97 -1.85
C ASP A 12 -35.82 -65.84 -3.05
N SER A 13 -34.87 -66.59 -3.48
CA SER A 13 -35.03 -67.95 -4.07
C SER A 13 -35.52 -68.02 -5.52
N SER A 14 -35.00 -68.79 -6.31
CA SER A 14 -34.34 -70.12 -6.36
C SER A 14 -34.24 -70.53 -7.84
N GLN A 15 -33.11 -71.10 -8.14
CA GLN A 15 -32.98 -72.52 -8.67
C GLN A 15 -33.89 -72.90 -9.85
N SER A 16 -33.36 -73.40 -10.94
CA SER A 16 -32.81 -74.79 -11.09
C SER A 16 -32.52 -75.05 -12.58
N LEU A 17 -31.39 -75.54 -12.84
CA LEU A 17 -31.06 -76.92 -13.21
C LEU A 17 -31.32 -77.36 -14.64
N LEU A 18 -30.23 -77.91 -15.19
CA LEU A 18 -30.12 -79.05 -16.09
C LEU A 18 -30.41 -78.79 -17.58
N SER A 19 -29.64 -79.19 -18.51
CA SER A 19 -28.82 -80.39 -18.69
C SER A 19 -28.13 -80.32 -20.05
N GLN A 20 -26.85 -80.62 -20.08
CA GLN A 20 -26.26 -81.73 -20.85
C GLN A 20 -26.39 -81.70 -22.39
N ARG A 21 -25.31 -81.62 -23.08
CA ARG A 21 -24.65 -82.68 -23.84
C ARG A 21 -23.81 -82.16 -24.99
N GLN A 22 -22.51 -82.31 -24.84
CA GLN A 22 -21.65 -83.17 -25.70
C GLN A 22 -21.67 -82.84 -27.21
N SER A 23 -20.62 -82.33 -27.74
CA SER A 23 -19.47 -83.07 -28.25
C SER A 23 -18.66 -82.19 -29.19
N GLU A 24 -17.42 -82.24 -28.95
CA GLU A 24 -16.34 -82.51 -29.87
C GLU A 24 -15.88 -81.50 -30.88
N LEU A 25 -14.59 -81.48 -30.93
CA LEU A 25 -13.64 -81.10 -31.97
C LEU A 25 -13.24 -79.64 -32.03
N GLY A 26 -12.15 -79.40 -31.41
CA GLY A 26 -10.89 -79.01 -31.98
C GLY A 26 -10.93 -77.88 -33.00
N SER A 27 -10.57 -76.70 -32.52
CA SER A 27 -9.64 -75.89 -33.33
C SER A 27 -9.06 -74.83 -32.40
N GLN A 28 -7.83 -74.99 -32.11
CA GLN A 28 -6.96 -73.94 -31.58
C GLN A 28 -6.87 -72.84 -32.65
N TYR A 29 -7.65 -71.79 -32.51
CA TYR A 29 -7.35 -70.55 -33.23
C TYR A 29 -6.46 -69.70 -32.34
N VAL A 30 -5.16 -69.79 -32.59
CA VAL A 30 -4.22 -68.77 -32.24
C VAL A 30 -4.57 -67.61 -33.16
N VAL A 31 -5.31 -66.64 -32.63
CA VAL A 31 -5.51 -65.38 -33.31
C VAL A 31 -4.20 -64.57 -33.12
N GLU A 32 -3.26 -64.87 -33.96
CA GLU A 32 -2.13 -64.01 -34.25
C GLU A 32 -2.72 -62.83 -35.04
N SER A 33 -3.13 -61.77 -34.34
CA SER A 33 -3.54 -60.51 -34.95
C SER A 33 -2.28 -59.82 -35.48
N GLY A 34 -1.74 -60.39 -36.53
CA GLY A 34 -0.78 -59.68 -37.38
C GLY A 34 -1.49 -58.53 -38.06
N VAL A 35 -1.34 -57.33 -37.56
CA VAL A 35 -1.74 -56.09 -38.26
C VAL A 35 -0.88 -55.98 -39.50
N PHE A 36 -1.40 -56.45 -40.65
CA PHE A 36 -0.75 -56.20 -41.94
C PHE A 36 -0.86 -54.73 -42.27
N MET A 37 0.06 -53.91 -41.73
CA MET A 37 0.20 -52.51 -42.13
C MET A 37 0.99 -52.47 -43.43
N SER A 38 0.42 -51.82 -44.47
CA SER A 38 1.17 -51.56 -45.70
C SER A 38 2.42 -50.70 -45.30
N SER A 39 3.54 -50.92 -45.97
CA SER A 39 4.80 -50.22 -45.72
C SER A 39 4.59 -48.70 -45.61
N PHE A 40 3.64 -48.15 -46.35
CA PHE A 40 3.30 -46.73 -46.31
C PHE A 40 2.58 -46.27 -45.04
N THR A 41 1.66 -47.08 -44.51
CA THR A 41 1.00 -46.77 -43.21
C THR A 41 1.94 -46.91 -42.02
N ALA A 42 2.85 -47.85 -42.06
CA ALA A 42 3.88 -48.02 -41.04
C ALA A 42 4.84 -46.81 -40.98
N THR A 43 5.24 -46.28 -42.13
CA THR A 43 6.13 -45.09 -42.18
C THR A 43 5.40 -43.83 -41.67
N ILE A 44 4.11 -43.65 -41.97
CA ILE A 44 3.32 -42.50 -41.46
C ILE A 44 3.19 -42.63 -39.90
N PHE A 45 2.94 -43.85 -39.41
CA PHE A 45 2.78 -44.06 -37.98
C PHE A 45 4.08 -43.81 -37.20
N VAL A 46 5.21 -44.26 -37.74
CA VAL A 46 6.54 -43.99 -37.14
C VAL A 46 6.85 -42.48 -37.22
N ALA A 47 6.58 -41.82 -38.33
CA ALA A 47 6.78 -40.40 -38.49
C ALA A 47 5.93 -39.57 -37.45
N ALA A 48 4.64 -39.95 -37.28
CA ALA A 48 3.77 -39.35 -36.29
C ALA A 48 4.25 -39.55 -34.84
N LEU A 49 4.75 -40.75 -34.53
CA LEU A 49 5.32 -41.01 -33.18
C LEU A 49 6.60 -40.20 -32.95
N VAL A 50 7.47 -40.08 -33.92
CA VAL A 50 8.68 -39.28 -33.83
C VAL A 50 8.35 -37.79 -33.67
N THR A 51 7.42 -37.26 -34.41
CA THR A 51 7.02 -35.85 -34.32
C THR A 51 6.35 -35.52 -32.98
N THR A 52 5.45 -36.39 -32.49
CA THR A 52 4.84 -36.22 -31.15
C THR A 52 5.85 -36.35 -30.05
N GLY A 53 6.82 -37.29 -30.16
CA GLY A 53 7.93 -37.43 -29.19
C GLY A 53 8.81 -36.18 -29.14
N LEU A 54 9.16 -35.61 -30.28
CA LEU A 54 9.93 -34.38 -30.37
C LEU A 54 9.17 -33.16 -29.77
N LEU A 55 7.86 -33.05 -30.05
CA LEU A 55 7.02 -32.02 -29.48
C LEU A 55 6.93 -32.11 -27.96
N MET A 56 6.75 -33.31 -27.41
CA MET A 56 6.75 -33.51 -25.96
C MET A 56 8.11 -33.21 -25.33
N LEU A 57 9.20 -33.57 -25.99
CA LEU A 57 10.55 -33.27 -25.49
C LEU A 57 10.81 -31.77 -25.47
N THR A 58 10.45 -31.03 -26.53
CA THR A 58 10.59 -29.58 -26.59
C THR A 58 9.74 -28.88 -25.53
N LEU A 59 8.52 -29.38 -25.29
CA LEU A 59 7.63 -28.86 -24.27
C LEU A 59 8.19 -29.09 -22.86
N LEU A 60 8.76 -30.26 -22.58
CA LEU A 60 9.44 -30.57 -21.31
C LEU A 60 10.68 -29.67 -21.10
N ILE A 61 11.48 -29.46 -22.14
CA ILE A 61 12.65 -28.55 -22.05
C ILE A 61 12.16 -27.11 -21.81
N ALA A 62 11.14 -26.63 -22.51
CA ALA A 62 10.60 -25.30 -22.30
C ALA A 62 10.03 -25.14 -20.87
N LEU A 63 9.33 -26.15 -20.36
CA LEU A 63 8.79 -26.16 -19.02
C LEU A 63 9.90 -26.18 -17.95
N THR A 64 10.93 -26.98 -18.14
CA THR A 64 12.08 -27.01 -17.22
C THR A 64 12.89 -25.73 -17.24
N VAL A 65 13.05 -25.09 -18.40
CA VAL A 65 13.71 -23.79 -18.53
C VAL A 65 12.86 -22.70 -17.86
N MET A 66 11.53 -22.69 -18.07
CA MET A 66 10.64 -21.75 -17.39
C MET A 66 10.61 -21.96 -15.87
N LEU A 67 10.54 -23.19 -15.40
CA LEU A 67 10.59 -23.52 -13.97
C LEU A 67 11.94 -23.13 -13.35
N ASN A 68 13.05 -23.45 -14.01
CA ASN A 68 14.37 -23.02 -13.55
C ASN A 68 14.55 -21.49 -13.61
N SER A 69 14.01 -20.81 -14.60
CA SER A 69 14.02 -19.35 -14.69
C SER A 69 13.18 -18.70 -13.59
N CYS A 70 11.99 -19.23 -13.29
CA CYS A 70 11.19 -18.80 -12.15
C CYS A 70 11.87 -19.12 -10.80
N GLN A 71 12.47 -20.30 -10.67
CA GLN A 71 13.13 -20.71 -9.43
C GLN A 71 14.48 -20.01 -9.21
N SER A 72 15.22 -19.72 -10.27
CA SER A 72 16.45 -18.92 -10.23
C SER A 72 16.16 -17.45 -9.92
N SER A 73 15.07 -16.90 -10.45
CA SER A 73 14.60 -15.55 -10.10
C SER A 73 14.09 -15.47 -8.66
N SER A 74 13.54 -16.57 -8.13
CA SER A 74 13.04 -16.66 -6.77
C SER A 74 14.12 -16.93 -5.71
N ASN A 75 15.16 -17.70 -6.02
CA ASN A 75 16.15 -18.12 -5.03
C ASN A 75 17.44 -17.27 -4.99
N SER A 76 17.89 -16.70 -6.11
CA SER A 76 19.09 -15.85 -6.07
C SER A 76 18.79 -14.38 -5.79
N GLY A 77 17.55 -13.91 -6.07
CA GLY A 77 17.13 -12.55 -5.74
C GLY A 77 16.71 -12.37 -4.28
N ILE A 78 16.13 -13.40 -3.66
CA ILE A 78 15.56 -13.28 -2.30
C ILE A 78 16.66 -13.38 -1.22
N LEU A 79 17.66 -14.24 -1.39
CA LEU A 79 18.68 -14.48 -0.33
C LEU A 79 19.79 -13.42 -0.31
N GLU A 80 20.15 -12.83 -1.42
CA GLU A 80 21.20 -11.79 -1.46
C GLU A 80 20.60 -10.38 -1.29
N HIS A 81 19.35 -10.16 -1.72
CA HIS A 81 18.57 -8.99 -1.34
C HIS A 81 18.05 -9.08 0.09
N ALA A 82 17.73 -10.25 0.62
CA ALA A 82 17.27 -10.42 1.99
C ALA A 82 18.30 -9.93 3.02
N LYS A 83 19.59 -10.14 2.79
CA LYS A 83 20.63 -9.69 3.74
C LYS A 83 20.87 -8.18 3.72
N LYS A 84 20.53 -7.47 2.63
CA LYS A 84 20.53 -5.99 2.55
C LYS A 84 19.13 -5.39 2.74
N SER A 85 18.09 -6.19 2.46
CA SER A 85 16.68 -5.90 2.63
C SER A 85 16.22 -6.06 4.08
N ASP A 86 16.75 -7.04 4.83
CA ASP A 86 16.32 -7.30 6.22
C ASP A 86 16.42 -6.07 7.13
N GLN A 87 17.49 -5.29 7.01
CA GLN A 87 17.66 -4.08 7.83
C GLN A 87 16.77 -2.94 7.33
N HIS A 88 16.60 -2.83 6.01
CA HIS A 88 15.72 -1.84 5.39
C HIS A 88 14.25 -2.11 5.78
N ASP A 89 13.80 -3.34 5.59
CA ASP A 89 12.43 -3.73 5.83
C ASP A 89 12.09 -3.69 7.32
N TYR A 90 13.03 -4.11 8.17
CA TYR A 90 12.90 -4.00 9.61
C TYR A 90 12.76 -2.55 10.07
N CYS A 91 13.65 -1.65 9.62
CA CYS A 91 13.61 -0.26 10.06
C CYS A 91 12.42 0.51 9.46
N SER A 92 12.01 0.20 8.23
CA SER A 92 10.81 0.77 7.63
C SER A 92 9.55 0.37 8.42
N LEU A 93 9.44 -0.90 8.78
CA LEU A 93 8.35 -1.41 9.60
C LEU A 93 8.40 -0.82 11.02
N TYR A 94 9.61 -0.71 11.60
CA TYR A 94 9.80 -0.11 12.91
C TYR A 94 9.36 1.36 12.93
N ILE A 95 9.73 2.16 11.92
CA ILE A 95 9.30 3.56 11.78
C ILE A 95 7.77 3.64 11.71
N PHE A 96 7.14 2.78 10.91
CA PHE A 96 5.69 2.73 10.81
C PHE A 96 5.02 2.41 12.15
N HIS A 97 5.51 1.40 12.87
CA HIS A 97 4.99 1.08 14.21
C HIS A 97 5.27 2.18 15.24
N SER A 98 6.40 2.85 15.12
CA SER A 98 6.74 3.99 15.99
C SER A 98 5.78 5.16 15.78
N GLU A 99 5.42 5.43 14.53
CA GLU A 99 4.43 6.44 14.20
C GLU A 99 3.04 6.08 14.75
N LEU A 100 2.62 4.80 14.61
CA LEU A 100 1.35 4.33 15.15
C LEU A 100 1.25 4.45 16.68
N ASN A 101 2.37 4.28 17.38
CA ASN A 101 2.43 4.24 18.83
C ASN A 101 3.00 5.52 19.45
N ASN A 102 3.25 6.57 18.65
CA ASN A 102 3.86 7.84 19.08
C ASN A 102 5.18 7.64 19.85
N LEU A 103 6.01 6.68 19.40
CA LEU A 103 7.31 6.45 20.05
C LEU A 103 8.23 7.64 19.79
N GLU A 104 8.98 8.03 20.82
CA GLU A 104 9.95 9.09 20.68
C GLU A 104 11.21 8.59 19.96
N ILE A 105 11.91 9.53 19.36
CA ILE A 105 13.16 9.30 18.62
C ILE A 105 14.24 8.64 19.48
N GLY A 106 14.25 8.95 20.79
CA GLY A 106 15.16 8.36 21.76
C GLY A 106 15.05 6.84 21.85
N GLU A 107 13.86 6.31 21.64
CA GLU A 107 13.53 4.88 21.75
C GLU A 107 13.92 4.06 20.51
N PHE A 108 14.33 4.72 19.42
CA PHE A 108 14.70 4.03 18.19
C PHE A 108 16.02 3.27 18.32
N PRO A 109 16.12 2.03 17.81
CA PRO A 109 17.40 1.34 17.67
C PRO A 109 18.39 2.16 16.84
N LEU A 110 19.67 2.13 17.23
CA LEU A 110 20.72 2.92 16.58
C LEU A 110 20.82 2.66 15.07
N ASN A 111 20.68 1.40 14.66
CA ASN A 111 20.68 1.03 13.25
C ASN A 111 19.53 1.66 12.47
N CYS A 112 18.35 1.80 13.09
CA CYS A 112 17.20 2.44 12.47
C CYS A 112 17.31 3.97 12.46
N LYS A 113 18.00 4.58 13.42
CA LYS A 113 18.35 6.00 13.36
C LYS A 113 19.23 6.31 12.16
N LEU A 114 20.26 5.49 11.93
CA LEU A 114 21.13 5.63 10.75
C LEU A 114 20.37 5.40 9.43
N TYR A 115 19.50 4.40 9.43
CA TYR A 115 18.63 4.12 8.29
C TYR A 115 17.71 5.31 7.98
N ALA A 116 17.01 5.86 8.96
CA ALA A 116 16.13 7.01 8.80
C ALA A 116 16.87 8.21 8.20
N LEU A 117 18.09 8.48 8.66
CA LEU A 117 18.94 9.54 8.11
C LEU A 117 19.33 9.30 6.64
N GLN A 118 19.65 8.07 6.26
CA GLN A 118 19.97 7.70 4.87
C GLN A 118 18.73 7.73 3.98
N TYR A 119 17.59 7.32 4.50
CA TYR A 119 16.32 7.31 3.79
C TYR A 119 15.85 8.74 3.50
N SER A 120 15.90 9.64 4.46
CA SER A 120 15.50 11.04 4.28
C SER A 120 16.28 11.70 3.14
N LYS A 121 17.57 11.39 3.03
CA LYS A 121 18.43 11.92 1.97
C LYS A 121 18.07 11.46 0.55
N ARG A 122 17.46 10.28 0.40
CA ARG A 122 17.28 9.64 -0.91
C ARG A 122 15.83 9.45 -1.33
N HIS A 123 14.95 9.28 -0.37
CA HIS A 123 13.59 8.78 -0.65
C HIS A 123 12.47 9.72 -0.23
N TYR A 124 12.65 10.53 0.82
CA TYR A 124 11.61 11.40 1.34
C TYR A 124 10.95 12.28 0.27
N LEU A 125 11.74 13.01 -0.52
CA LEU A 125 11.22 13.89 -1.57
C LEU A 125 10.49 13.12 -2.67
N LYS A 126 10.96 11.92 -2.99
CA LYS A 126 10.29 11.02 -3.94
C LYS A 126 8.93 10.58 -3.41
N ASP A 127 8.89 10.17 -2.15
CA ASP A 127 7.65 9.69 -1.51
C ASP A 127 6.66 10.83 -1.32
N LEU A 128 7.13 12.01 -0.92
CA LEU A 128 6.30 13.22 -0.85
C LEU A 128 5.72 13.57 -2.22
N ASN A 129 6.55 13.61 -3.26
CA ASN A 129 6.09 13.91 -4.61
C ASN A 129 5.11 12.85 -5.15
N THR A 130 5.34 11.58 -4.86
CA THR A 130 4.42 10.49 -5.23
C THR A 130 3.08 10.63 -4.52
N SER A 131 3.09 10.95 -3.22
CA SER A 131 1.87 11.20 -2.44
C SER A 131 1.09 12.40 -3.00
N ILE A 132 1.80 13.49 -3.31
CA ILE A 132 1.21 14.68 -3.91
C ILE A 132 0.57 14.35 -5.26
N TRP A 133 1.29 13.65 -6.14
CA TRP A 133 0.75 13.23 -7.44
C TRP A 133 -0.53 12.41 -7.30
N PHE A 134 -0.56 11.46 -6.37
CA PHE A 134 -1.74 10.63 -6.09
C PHE A 134 -2.95 11.47 -5.62
N ILE A 135 -2.69 12.51 -4.82
CA ILE A 135 -3.74 13.43 -4.35
C ILE A 135 -4.22 14.32 -5.50
N GLU A 136 -3.30 14.86 -6.29
CA GLU A 136 -3.61 15.69 -7.46
C GLU A 136 -4.47 14.93 -8.47
N ASP A 137 -4.12 13.67 -8.75
CA ASP A 137 -4.89 12.78 -9.65
C ASP A 137 -6.33 12.57 -9.15
N TYR A 138 -6.50 12.33 -7.84
CA TYR A 138 -7.82 12.20 -7.25
C TYR A 138 -8.67 13.47 -7.40
N PHE A 139 -8.10 14.64 -7.10
CA PHE A 139 -8.83 15.90 -7.17
C PHE A 139 -9.03 16.40 -8.60
N ALA A 140 -8.19 16.01 -9.54
CA ALA A 140 -8.37 16.32 -10.97
C ALA A 140 -9.63 15.67 -11.56
N GLY A 141 -10.08 14.55 -10.99
CA GLY A 141 -11.32 13.87 -11.37
C GLY A 141 -12.59 14.43 -10.69
N LEU A 142 -12.48 15.47 -9.87
CA LEU A 142 -13.57 16.02 -9.09
C LEU A 142 -13.71 17.53 -9.29
N THR A 143 -14.94 18.03 -9.14
CA THR A 143 -15.25 19.45 -9.08
C THR A 143 -15.97 19.75 -7.77
N PRO A 144 -15.61 20.83 -7.06
CA PRO A 144 -16.38 21.24 -5.86
C PRO A 144 -17.79 21.69 -6.26
N ASP A 145 -18.75 21.46 -5.37
CA ASP A 145 -20.11 21.95 -5.56
C ASP A 145 -20.16 23.48 -5.46
N GLU A 146 -21.09 24.12 -6.16
CA GLU A 146 -21.24 25.59 -6.22
C GLU A 146 -21.70 26.19 -4.89
N ASP A 147 -22.18 25.38 -3.94
CA ASP A 147 -22.63 25.86 -2.62
C ASP A 147 -21.47 26.24 -1.68
N GLY A 148 -20.22 25.97 -2.07
CA GLY A 148 -19.02 26.33 -1.31
C GLY A 148 -18.82 25.53 -0.03
N LEU A 149 -19.57 24.47 0.20
CA LEU A 149 -19.49 23.63 1.40
C LEU A 149 -18.52 22.47 1.29
N ASP A 150 -18.00 22.20 0.08
CA ASP A 150 -16.97 21.21 -0.15
C ASP A 150 -15.60 21.76 0.25
N ILE A 151 -14.98 21.12 1.25
CA ILE A 151 -13.71 21.57 1.82
C ILE A 151 -12.65 20.48 1.77
N ILE A 152 -11.40 20.92 1.64
CA ILE A 152 -10.22 20.10 1.87
C ILE A 152 -9.59 20.56 3.20
N LEU A 153 -9.43 19.61 4.13
CA LEU A 153 -8.66 19.84 5.35
C LEU A 153 -7.19 19.52 5.11
N LEU A 154 -6.32 20.50 5.31
CA LEU A 154 -4.89 20.38 5.13
C LEU A 154 -4.14 20.72 6.40
N ASP A 155 -3.22 19.86 6.81
CA ASP A 155 -2.42 20.04 8.01
C ASP A 155 -1.42 21.19 7.83
N ALA A 156 -1.63 22.30 8.53
CA ALA A 156 -0.73 23.45 8.49
C ALA A 156 0.62 23.17 9.18
N ASP A 157 0.67 22.24 10.12
CA ASP A 157 1.92 21.88 10.77
C ASP A 157 2.90 21.22 9.78
N ASP A 158 2.38 20.48 8.79
CA ASP A 158 3.18 19.91 7.70
C ASP A 158 3.78 21.02 6.82
N LEU A 159 2.97 22.04 6.50
CA LEU A 159 3.43 23.19 5.71
C LEU A 159 4.49 24.00 6.45
N LEU A 160 4.25 24.24 7.74
CA LEU A 160 5.13 25.04 8.59
C LEU A 160 6.45 24.33 8.93
N SER A 161 6.45 22.99 9.03
CA SER A 161 7.66 22.21 9.33
C SER A 161 8.72 22.27 8.23
N MET A 162 8.30 22.56 6.98
CA MET A 162 9.20 22.71 5.83
C MET A 162 9.77 24.13 5.68
N ILE A 163 9.25 25.10 6.43
CA ILE A 163 9.76 26.45 6.41
C ILE A 163 11.03 26.50 7.27
N GLY A 164 12.19 26.60 6.63
CA GLY A 164 13.47 26.67 7.31
C GLY A 164 13.51 27.84 8.30
N ASN A 165 14.02 27.60 9.51
CA ASN A 165 14.32 28.67 10.46
C ASN A 165 15.54 29.43 9.96
N PHE A 166 15.35 30.49 9.19
CA PHE A 166 16.39 31.42 8.73
C PHE A 166 17.21 32.03 9.88
N SER A 167 16.88 31.74 11.15
CA SER A 167 17.42 32.43 12.32
C SER A 167 18.52 31.69 13.10
N ARG A 168 18.95 30.50 12.65
CA ARG A 168 20.03 29.76 13.32
C ARG A 168 21.19 29.46 12.38
N ILE A 169 21.94 30.51 12.06
CA ILE A 169 23.30 30.39 11.52
C ILE A 169 24.20 30.05 12.71
N SER A 170 24.38 28.77 13.01
CA SER A 170 25.58 28.30 13.72
C SER A 170 25.56 26.77 13.87
N SER A 171 26.09 26.10 12.92
CA SER A 171 26.93 24.90 13.00
C SER A 171 27.11 24.32 11.60
N VAL A 172 28.29 24.53 11.10
CA VAL A 172 28.78 24.16 9.77
C VAL A 172 28.69 22.65 9.58
N ASP A 173 28.26 22.23 8.40
CA ASP A 173 28.39 20.93 7.73
C ASP A 173 27.33 19.82 7.90
N ARG A 174 26.55 19.75 8.95
CA ARG A 174 25.54 18.64 9.05
C ARG A 174 24.10 19.07 8.71
N ASN A 175 23.81 20.35 8.82
CA ASN A 175 22.45 20.88 8.65
C ASN A 175 22.11 21.29 7.22
N GLU A 176 23.11 21.58 6.37
CA GLU A 176 22.90 22.10 5.00
C GLU A 176 22.04 21.15 4.14
N HIS A 177 22.28 19.86 4.25
CA HIS A 177 21.53 18.87 3.47
C HIS A 177 20.06 18.71 3.90
N ILE A 178 19.76 18.83 5.19
CA ILE A 178 18.37 18.77 5.69
C ILE A 178 17.61 20.02 5.30
N GLU A 179 18.27 21.17 5.37
CA GLU A 179 17.70 22.44 4.90
C GLU A 179 17.39 22.40 3.41
N ASP A 180 18.26 21.82 2.60
CA ASP A 180 18.01 21.64 1.17
C ASP A 180 16.79 20.74 0.91
N ILE A 181 16.65 19.62 1.63
CA ILE A 181 15.47 18.75 1.55
C ILE A 181 14.19 19.50 1.95
N LYS A 182 14.23 20.28 3.03
CA LYS A 182 13.10 21.10 3.48
C LYS A 182 12.71 22.15 2.44
N ASN A 183 13.69 22.81 1.86
CA ASN A 183 13.45 23.81 0.82
C ASN A 183 12.81 23.17 -0.42
N GLN A 184 13.28 22.01 -0.86
CA GLN A 184 12.69 21.31 -1.99
C GLN A 184 11.28 20.80 -1.65
N ALA A 185 11.05 20.26 -0.45
CA ALA A 185 9.74 19.85 0.03
C ALA A 185 8.78 21.05 0.10
N HIS A 186 9.24 22.19 0.59
CA HIS A 186 8.45 23.42 0.62
C HIS A 186 8.00 23.84 -0.78
N ILE A 187 8.90 23.84 -1.76
CA ILE A 187 8.56 24.16 -3.16
C ILE A 187 7.47 23.21 -3.68
N LEU A 188 7.59 21.89 -3.42
CA LEU A 188 6.60 20.90 -3.81
C LEU A 188 5.24 21.16 -3.15
N LEU A 189 5.22 21.45 -1.84
CA LEU A 189 4.00 21.71 -1.09
C LEU A 189 3.31 23.01 -1.51
N VAL A 190 4.07 24.07 -1.77
CA VAL A 190 3.50 25.36 -2.28
C VAL A 190 2.89 25.15 -3.66
N ARG A 191 3.56 24.39 -4.56
CA ARG A 191 2.99 24.04 -5.88
C ARG A 191 1.69 23.27 -5.71
N PHE A 192 1.70 22.23 -4.92
CA PHE A 192 0.54 21.40 -4.62
C PHE A 192 -0.63 22.21 -4.04
N TYR A 193 -0.36 23.03 -3.03
CA TYR A 193 -1.33 23.92 -2.43
C TYR A 193 -2.00 24.85 -3.47
N ARG A 194 -1.19 25.48 -4.33
CA ARG A 194 -1.69 26.36 -5.39
C ARG A 194 -2.54 25.62 -6.41
N GLN A 195 -2.20 24.38 -6.71
CA GLN A 195 -2.95 23.53 -7.63
C GLN A 195 -4.33 23.17 -7.08
N LEU A 196 -4.43 22.78 -5.81
CA LEU A 196 -5.74 22.56 -5.15
C LEU A 196 -6.59 23.85 -5.19
N ARG A 197 -5.98 24.99 -4.90
CA ARG A 197 -6.68 26.27 -4.99
C ARG A 197 -7.16 26.63 -6.41
N ALA A 198 -6.33 26.37 -7.40
CA ALA A 198 -6.68 26.61 -8.81
C ALA A 198 -7.84 25.70 -9.26
N GLY A 199 -8.00 24.52 -8.65
CA GLY A 199 -9.14 23.63 -8.83
C GLY A 199 -10.45 24.13 -8.19
N GLY A 200 -10.46 25.31 -7.55
CA GLY A 200 -11.66 25.89 -6.94
C GLY A 200 -11.96 25.39 -5.53
N TRP A 201 -11.08 24.56 -4.94
CA TRP A 201 -11.32 23.98 -3.63
C TRP A 201 -11.19 24.99 -2.49
N SER A 202 -12.12 24.96 -1.56
CA SER A 202 -12.04 25.68 -0.28
C SER A 202 -11.06 24.95 0.65
N LEU A 203 -9.90 25.57 0.91
CA LEU A 203 -8.88 24.97 1.77
C LEU A 203 -9.05 25.45 3.21
N PHE A 204 -9.27 24.51 4.12
CA PHE A 204 -9.29 24.73 5.56
C PHE A 204 -7.99 24.18 6.14
N LEU A 205 -7.18 25.06 6.67
CA LEU A 205 -5.94 24.70 7.35
C LEU A 205 -6.24 24.38 8.81
N PHE A 206 -5.67 23.29 9.31
CA PHE A 206 -5.74 22.98 10.75
C PHE A 206 -4.33 22.85 11.33
N THR A 207 -4.18 23.20 12.59
CA THR A 207 -2.91 23.09 13.31
C THR A 207 -3.17 22.71 14.77
N ARG A 208 -2.22 22.04 15.39
CA ARG A 208 -2.25 21.72 16.81
C ARG A 208 -1.80 22.88 17.70
N LYS A 209 -1.36 23.98 17.10
CA LYS A 209 -0.90 25.17 17.82
C LYS A 209 -2.07 25.88 18.51
N PRO A 210 -1.84 26.44 19.71
CA PRO A 210 -2.83 27.26 20.39
C PRO A 210 -3.18 28.53 19.63
N SER A 211 -4.42 28.99 19.75
CA SER A 211 -4.95 30.19 19.10
C SER A 211 -4.21 31.48 19.44
N LYS A 212 -3.54 31.54 20.59
CA LYS A 212 -2.65 32.67 20.96
C LYS A 212 -1.52 32.90 19.94
N HIS A 213 -1.18 31.88 19.15
CA HIS A 213 -0.15 31.97 18.10
C HIS A 213 -0.75 32.30 16.71
N TRP A 214 -2.04 32.72 16.64
CA TRP A 214 -2.72 32.99 15.38
C TRP A 214 -1.92 33.92 14.46
N LYS A 215 -1.59 35.12 14.94
CA LYS A 215 -0.89 36.14 14.12
C LYS A 215 0.44 35.64 13.57
N THR A 216 1.22 34.93 14.39
CA THR A 216 2.50 34.37 13.96
C THR A 216 2.31 33.29 12.93
N THR A 217 1.34 32.38 13.14
CA THR A 217 1.06 31.29 12.22
C THR A 217 0.55 31.81 10.87
N GLU A 218 -0.41 32.73 10.88
CA GLU A 218 -0.94 33.39 9.70
C GLU A 218 0.17 34.11 8.91
N SER A 219 0.97 34.92 9.59
CA SER A 219 2.09 35.65 8.96
C SER A 219 3.10 34.69 8.34
N THR A 220 3.44 33.60 9.02
CA THR A 220 4.38 32.61 8.51
C THR A 220 3.82 31.90 7.28
N LEU A 221 2.56 31.44 7.32
CA LEU A 221 1.91 30.80 6.18
C LEU A 221 1.86 31.74 4.97
N THR A 222 1.45 32.99 5.20
CA THR A 222 1.31 34.00 4.14
C THR A 222 2.65 34.33 3.49
N SER A 223 3.68 34.60 4.30
CA SER A 223 5.02 34.94 3.80
C SER A 223 5.68 33.76 3.07
N SER A 224 5.27 32.54 3.38
CA SER A 224 5.77 31.31 2.73
C SER A 224 4.99 30.90 1.49
N GLY A 225 4.03 31.72 1.04
CA GLY A 225 3.31 31.51 -0.21
C GLY A 225 2.01 30.70 -0.12
N TYR A 226 1.54 30.39 1.09
CA TYR A 226 0.24 29.76 1.33
C TYR A 226 -0.84 30.82 1.51
N LEU A 227 -1.39 31.29 0.39
CA LEU A 227 -2.35 32.40 0.34
C LEU A 227 -3.77 31.93 0.05
N GLY A 228 -4.75 32.64 0.62
CA GLY A 228 -6.17 32.50 0.23
C GLY A 228 -6.81 31.19 0.70
N TRP A 229 -6.39 30.64 1.81
CA TRP A 229 -7.15 29.62 2.53
C TRP A 229 -8.47 30.21 3.06
N SER A 230 -9.49 29.36 3.23
CA SER A 230 -10.82 29.79 3.67
C SER A 230 -10.92 29.88 5.19
N SER A 231 -10.18 29.04 5.92
CA SER A 231 -10.19 29.03 7.38
C SER A 231 -8.86 28.47 7.92
N LEU A 232 -8.46 28.95 9.10
CA LEU A 232 -7.36 28.39 9.90
C LEU A 232 -7.91 27.93 11.24
N VAL A 233 -7.96 26.63 11.45
CA VAL A 233 -8.49 25.99 12.66
C VAL A 233 -7.35 25.77 13.64
N MET A 234 -7.45 26.40 14.81
CA MET A 234 -6.44 26.35 15.88
C MET A 234 -7.06 25.90 17.19
N ARG A 235 -6.24 25.40 18.12
CA ARG A 235 -6.71 25.02 19.47
C ARG A 235 -7.15 26.23 20.27
N SER A 236 -8.33 26.15 20.87
CA SER A 236 -8.72 27.09 21.92
C SER A 236 -7.99 26.75 23.22
N ASP A 237 -8.03 27.70 24.19
CA ASP A 237 -7.42 27.50 25.49
C ASP A 237 -8.02 26.30 26.24
N GLU A 238 -9.30 26.01 26.03
CA GLU A 238 -10.01 24.87 26.61
C GLU A 238 -9.56 23.51 26.03
N GLU A 239 -9.04 23.52 24.81
CA GLU A 239 -8.61 22.31 24.11
C GLU A 239 -7.10 21.99 24.29
N ILE A 240 -6.35 22.83 25.02
CA ILE A 240 -4.89 22.64 25.19
C ILE A 240 -4.54 21.30 25.84
N GLN A 241 -5.39 20.81 26.74
CA GLN A 241 -5.18 19.56 27.47
C GLN A 241 -5.70 18.31 26.74
N MET A 242 -6.40 18.49 25.60
CA MET A 242 -6.88 17.37 24.81
C MET A 242 -5.73 16.71 24.07
N GLU A 243 -5.83 15.40 23.87
CA GLU A 243 -4.98 14.69 22.93
C GLU A 243 -5.15 15.25 21.51
N ASP A 244 -4.09 15.23 20.70
CA ASP A 244 -4.11 15.78 19.35
C ASP A 244 -5.22 15.20 18.48
N TRP A 245 -5.38 13.87 18.50
CA TRP A 245 -6.41 13.19 17.73
C TRP A 245 -7.83 13.54 18.18
N GLU A 246 -8.04 13.74 19.48
CA GLU A 246 -9.35 14.08 20.05
C GLU A 246 -9.75 15.50 19.63
N TYR A 247 -8.83 16.44 19.79
CA TYR A 247 -9.02 17.82 19.31
C TYR A 247 -9.40 17.85 17.83
N LEU A 248 -8.63 17.17 16.97
CA LEU A 248 -8.87 17.15 15.53
C LEU A 248 -10.20 16.48 15.17
N SER A 249 -10.57 15.41 15.87
CA SER A 249 -11.84 14.73 15.70
C SER A 249 -13.03 15.65 16.06
N ASN A 250 -12.91 16.37 17.17
CA ASN A 250 -13.93 17.32 17.62
C ASN A 250 -14.10 18.48 16.62
N ARG A 251 -12.99 18.99 16.07
CA ARG A 251 -13.04 20.05 15.05
C ARG A 251 -13.71 19.57 13.75
N ARG A 252 -13.43 18.36 13.29
CA ARG A 252 -14.12 17.77 12.13
C ARG A 252 -15.62 17.60 12.39
N LEU A 253 -16.01 17.15 13.59
CA LEU A 253 -17.40 17.05 13.99
C LEU A 253 -18.10 18.43 13.96
N GLN A 254 -17.43 19.49 14.43
CA GLN A 254 -17.96 20.86 14.38
C GLN A 254 -18.19 21.33 12.94
N LEU A 255 -17.22 21.11 12.05
CA LEU A 255 -17.35 21.43 10.63
C LEU A 255 -18.51 20.66 9.98
N HIS A 256 -18.65 19.39 10.29
CA HIS A 256 -19.76 18.59 9.80
C HIS A 256 -21.12 19.12 10.29
N LYS A 257 -21.22 19.51 11.56
CA LYS A 257 -22.45 20.13 12.11
C LYS A 257 -22.77 21.49 11.47
N GLN A 258 -21.77 22.20 10.99
CA GLN A 258 -21.92 23.47 10.25
C GLN A 258 -22.32 23.25 8.79
N GLY A 259 -22.44 21.98 8.33
CA GLY A 259 -22.84 21.63 6.99
C GLY A 259 -21.67 21.44 6.00
N PHE A 260 -20.43 21.62 6.42
CA PHE A 260 -19.29 21.39 5.54
C PHE A 260 -19.12 19.90 5.22
N ARG A 261 -18.77 19.64 3.95
CA ARG A 261 -18.46 18.31 3.45
C ARG A 261 -16.95 18.20 3.25
N ILE A 262 -16.30 17.41 4.11
CA ILE A 262 -14.87 17.15 3.99
C ILE A 262 -14.66 16.20 2.81
N VAL A 263 -14.16 16.70 1.68
CA VAL A 263 -13.86 15.90 0.50
C VAL A 263 -12.51 15.20 0.64
N GLY A 264 -11.54 15.88 1.22
CA GLY A 264 -10.23 15.32 1.50
C GLY A 264 -9.65 15.79 2.82
N LEU A 265 -8.97 14.88 3.52
CA LEU A 265 -8.17 15.16 4.71
C LEU A 265 -6.72 14.80 4.40
N ILE A 266 -5.82 15.77 4.51
CA ILE A 266 -4.41 15.63 4.11
C ILE A 266 -3.51 15.98 5.29
N SER A 267 -2.69 15.02 5.74
CA SER A 267 -1.72 15.21 6.83
C SER A 267 -0.59 14.21 6.74
N SER A 268 0.58 14.55 7.27
CA SER A 268 1.67 13.59 7.47
C SER A 268 1.56 12.83 8.79
N LYS A 269 0.67 13.22 9.70
CA LYS A 269 0.56 12.63 11.04
C LYS A 269 -0.66 11.73 11.17
N LEU A 270 -0.49 10.55 11.78
CA LEU A 270 -1.56 9.56 11.93
C LEU A 270 -2.66 9.97 12.91
N ASP A 271 -2.38 10.84 13.86
CA ASP A 271 -3.39 11.40 14.77
C ASP A 271 -4.51 12.13 14.04
N ALA A 272 -4.20 12.77 12.91
CA ALA A 272 -5.18 13.45 12.07
C ALA A 272 -6.25 12.50 11.51
N PHE A 273 -5.93 11.21 11.36
CA PHE A 273 -6.81 10.20 10.78
C PHE A 273 -7.57 9.36 11.82
N ARG A 274 -7.51 9.73 13.10
CA ARG A 274 -8.24 9.04 14.18
C ARG A 274 -9.60 9.69 14.42
N GLY A 275 -10.57 8.87 14.84
CA GLY A 275 -11.93 9.33 15.16
C GLY A 275 -12.84 9.44 13.92
N PRO A 276 -14.10 9.87 14.11
CA PRO A 276 -15.08 9.97 13.05
C PRO A 276 -14.90 11.22 12.16
N HIS A 277 -15.73 11.32 11.12
CA HIS A 277 -15.80 12.45 10.18
C HIS A 277 -14.49 12.73 9.43
N LEU A 278 -13.83 11.69 8.96
CA LEU A 278 -12.58 11.80 8.17
C LEU A 278 -12.80 12.38 6.76
N GLY A 279 -14.07 12.42 6.31
CA GLY A 279 -14.40 12.86 4.97
C GLY A 279 -14.43 11.72 3.94
N LYS A 280 -14.50 12.10 2.65
CA LYS A 280 -14.61 11.12 1.55
C LYS A 280 -13.30 10.34 1.34
N ARG A 281 -12.15 11.01 1.48
CA ARG A 281 -10.80 10.42 1.34
C ARG A 281 -9.82 11.03 2.33
N SER A 282 -8.91 10.19 2.79
CA SER A 282 -7.81 10.60 3.67
C SER A 282 -6.48 10.27 2.99
N PHE A 283 -5.57 11.23 3.01
CA PHE A 283 -4.29 11.15 2.32
C PHE A 283 -3.14 11.39 3.29
N LYS A 284 -2.31 10.37 3.46
CA LYS A 284 -1.11 10.44 4.28
C LYS A 284 0.07 10.96 3.46
N LEU A 285 0.64 12.07 3.87
CA LEU A 285 1.91 12.55 3.34
C LEU A 285 3.10 11.86 4.02
N ALA A 286 4.25 11.87 3.35
CA ALA A 286 5.51 11.47 3.98
C ALA A 286 5.82 12.40 5.16
N ASN A 287 6.19 11.84 6.32
CA ASN A 287 6.47 12.60 7.54
C ASN A 287 7.98 12.77 7.72
N ILE A 288 8.47 14.01 7.67
CA ILE A 288 9.90 14.31 7.80
C ILE A 288 10.42 14.11 9.22
N GLN A 289 9.58 14.24 10.25
CA GLN A 289 10.02 14.16 11.65
C GLN A 289 10.72 12.84 11.98
N TYR A 290 10.29 11.73 11.38
CA TYR A 290 10.93 10.43 11.56
C TYR A 290 12.26 10.30 10.82
N TYR A 291 12.59 11.26 9.98
CA TYR A 291 13.81 11.29 9.17
C TYR A 291 14.85 12.31 9.67
N GLU A 292 14.47 13.20 10.59
CA GLU A 292 15.39 14.17 11.24
C GLU A 292 16.25 13.56 12.37
N LEU A 293 16.13 12.25 12.58
CA LEU A 293 16.63 11.46 13.72
C LEU A 293 18.13 11.51 13.98
N GLY A 294 18.92 12.02 13.06
CA GLY A 294 20.38 12.02 13.15
C GLY A 294 21.02 13.19 13.93
N ASN A 295 20.26 14.21 14.30
CA ASN A 295 20.80 15.46 14.83
C ASN A 295 20.58 15.71 16.34
N GLY A 296 19.91 14.82 17.05
CA GLY A 296 19.78 14.87 18.51
C GLY A 296 20.90 14.10 19.18
N ASN A 297 21.85 14.80 19.73
CA ASN A 297 22.92 14.42 20.68
C ASN A 297 23.12 12.91 20.89
N ALA A 298 24.15 12.34 20.24
CA ALA A 298 24.86 11.17 20.73
C ALA A 298 25.93 11.62 21.71
#